data_8e61e9e5340d6653fbc02818982ed452
#
_entry.id   8e61e9e5340d6653fbc02818982ed452
#
_cell.length_a   1.000
_cell.length_b   1.000
_cell.length_c   1.000
_cell.angle_alpha   90.00
_cell.angle_beta   90.00
_cell.angle_gamma   90.00
#
_symmetry.space_group_name_H-M   'P 1'
#
loop_
_entity.id
_entity.type
_entity.pdbx_description
1 polymer ?
#
loop_
_entity_poly.entity_id
_entity_poly.type
_entity_poly.pdbx_seq_one_letter_code
_entity_poly.pdbx_strand_id
1 'polypeptide(L)'
;MKAEIENAVREKRIVAIIRGFAPETCLRLAEAYARGGIGLVEVTFSQKAPETWKDTAAAIAAIRERFAGNVRVGAGTVLTEEQLSMCEQAGGEYMITPNVNASLIRECVRRGLVAMPGALTPSEAVDAWEAGASFVKIFPAGSLGVGYVKAIRAPLSHIPFLAVGGIGPDNVADFVKAGCVGAGVGGNLTNKEWIAAGAWDKIEETARLLVARAFNV
;
A
#
# COMPACT_ATOMS: atom_id res chain seq x y z
N MET A 1 -13.12 12.00 5.30
CA MET A 1 -11.88 11.22 5.50
C MET A 1 -11.87 9.92 4.67
N LYS A 2 -12.74 8.91 4.91
CA LYS A 2 -12.72 7.64 4.14
C LYS A 2 -12.80 7.87 2.62
N ALA A 3 -13.80 8.61 2.13
CA ALA A 3 -13.97 8.92 0.71
C ALA A 3 -12.76 9.65 0.08
N GLU A 4 -12.09 10.52 0.84
CA GLU A 4 -10.88 11.21 0.36
C GLU A 4 -9.72 10.26 0.13
N ILE A 5 -9.56 9.24 1.02
CA ILE A 5 -8.53 8.21 0.85
C ILE A 5 -8.86 7.30 -0.32
N GLU A 6 -10.12 6.89 -0.45
CA GLU A 6 -10.58 6.08 -1.58
C GLU A 6 -10.35 6.80 -2.93
N ASN A 7 -10.63 8.10 -2.98
CA ASN A 7 -10.33 8.93 -4.15
C ASN A 7 -8.82 9.03 -4.40
N ALA A 8 -8.03 9.29 -3.34
CA ALA A 8 -6.58 9.35 -3.46
C ALA A 8 -5.97 8.05 -4.02
N VAL A 9 -6.47 6.88 -3.59
CA VAL A 9 -6.02 5.59 -4.12
C VAL A 9 -6.32 5.47 -5.62
N ARG A 10 -7.51 5.87 -6.06
CA ARG A 10 -7.90 5.83 -7.48
C ARG A 10 -7.13 6.84 -8.33
N GLU A 11 -6.91 8.04 -7.80
CA GLU A 11 -6.21 9.13 -8.48
C GLU A 11 -4.69 8.92 -8.52
N LYS A 12 -4.07 8.43 -7.45
CA LYS A 12 -2.62 8.28 -7.35
C LYS A 12 -2.11 6.91 -7.81
N ARG A 13 -2.96 5.89 -7.79
CA ARG A 13 -2.74 4.51 -8.25
C ARG A 13 -1.60 3.74 -7.60
N ILE A 14 -0.53 4.39 -7.14
CA ILE A 14 0.65 3.73 -6.59
C ILE A 14 0.73 3.94 -5.07
N VAL A 15 0.80 2.83 -4.34
CA VAL A 15 1.12 2.79 -2.91
C VAL A 15 2.58 2.33 -2.77
N ALA A 16 3.47 3.21 -2.32
CA ALA A 16 4.85 2.85 -2.03
C ALA A 16 4.95 2.13 -0.68
N ILE A 17 5.57 0.96 -0.66
CA ILE A 17 5.69 0.11 0.53
C ILE A 17 7.07 0.23 1.13
N ILE A 18 7.16 0.71 2.37
CA ILE A 18 8.41 0.83 3.14
C ILE A 18 8.44 -0.28 4.20
N ARG A 19 9.50 -1.06 4.20
CA ARG A 19 9.64 -2.20 5.12
C ARG A 19 11.02 -2.27 5.75
N GLY A 20 11.08 -2.24 7.09
CA GLY A 20 12.29 -2.55 7.85
C GLY A 20 13.34 -1.45 7.84
N PHE A 21 12.92 -0.18 7.86
CA PHE A 21 13.78 0.98 7.98
C PHE A 21 13.45 1.80 9.24
N ALA A 22 14.45 2.52 9.75
CA ALA A 22 14.27 3.48 10.82
C ALA A 22 13.35 4.65 10.41
N PRO A 23 12.68 5.33 11.35
CA PRO A 23 11.73 6.41 11.05
C PRO A 23 12.29 7.52 10.16
N GLU A 24 13.53 7.95 10.39
CA GLU A 24 14.18 8.99 9.60
C GLU A 24 14.38 8.56 8.14
N THR A 25 14.76 7.28 7.93
CA THR A 25 14.89 6.72 6.58
C THR A 25 13.52 6.59 5.90
N CYS A 26 12.48 6.19 6.64
CA CYS A 26 11.12 6.15 6.13
C CYS A 26 10.65 7.52 5.66
N LEU A 27 10.94 8.58 6.42
CA LEU A 27 10.61 9.94 6.05
C LEU A 27 11.34 10.39 4.78
N ARG A 28 12.64 10.13 4.67
CA ARG A 28 13.43 10.43 3.47
C ARG A 28 12.94 9.69 2.23
N LEU A 29 12.56 8.42 2.38
CA LEU A 29 11.94 7.64 1.31
C LEU A 29 10.62 8.28 0.87
N ALA A 30 9.75 8.64 1.82
CA ALA A 30 8.48 9.30 1.51
C ALA A 30 8.70 10.64 0.78
N GLU A 31 9.73 11.42 1.14
CA GLU A 31 10.09 12.65 0.44
C GLU A 31 10.52 12.39 -1.02
N ALA A 32 11.37 11.37 -1.25
CA ALA A 32 11.78 10.99 -2.60
C ALA A 32 10.59 10.49 -3.44
N TYR A 33 9.71 9.69 -2.84
CA TYR A 33 8.48 9.21 -3.49
C TYR A 33 7.55 10.36 -3.86
N ALA A 34 7.35 11.33 -2.96
CA ALA A 34 6.50 12.49 -3.19
C ALA A 34 7.03 13.35 -4.36
N ARG A 35 8.35 13.60 -4.42
CA ARG A 35 8.97 14.30 -5.56
C ARG A 35 8.82 13.54 -6.87
N GLY A 36 8.80 12.20 -6.81
CA GLY A 36 8.52 11.33 -7.95
C GLY A 36 7.02 11.21 -8.32
N GLY A 37 6.13 11.87 -7.56
CA GLY A 37 4.68 11.89 -7.83
C GLY A 37 3.86 10.82 -7.11
N ILE A 38 4.45 9.99 -6.24
CA ILE A 38 3.71 9.02 -5.42
C ILE A 38 3.13 9.73 -4.20
N GLY A 39 1.81 9.64 -4.05
CA GLY A 39 1.07 10.28 -2.96
C GLY A 39 0.51 9.34 -1.89
N LEU A 40 0.87 8.04 -1.93
CA LEU A 40 0.41 7.03 -0.96
C LEU A 40 1.58 6.21 -0.46
N VAL A 41 1.74 6.11 0.86
CA VAL A 41 2.86 5.40 1.51
C VAL A 41 2.35 4.43 2.56
N GLU A 42 2.80 3.17 2.49
CA GLU A 42 2.58 2.13 3.47
C GLU A 42 3.87 1.91 4.27
N VAL A 43 3.82 2.01 5.61
CA VAL A 43 4.92 1.60 6.50
C VAL A 43 4.54 0.30 7.19
N THR A 44 5.35 -0.77 7.02
CA THR A 44 4.94 -2.12 7.43
C THR A 44 5.40 -2.48 8.83
N PHE A 45 4.51 -3.08 9.63
CA PHE A 45 4.87 -3.74 10.88
C PHE A 45 5.69 -5.01 10.62
N SER A 46 6.73 -5.25 11.44
CA SER A 46 7.51 -6.49 11.44
C SER A 46 6.91 -7.49 12.42
N GLN A 47 6.48 -8.66 11.92
CA GLN A 47 5.97 -9.72 12.80
C GLN A 47 7.10 -10.49 13.50
N LYS A 48 8.33 -10.40 13.00
CA LYS A 48 9.51 -11.04 13.60
C LYS A 48 10.17 -10.21 14.69
N ALA A 49 9.88 -8.91 14.74
CA ALA A 49 10.50 -7.94 15.63
C ALA A 49 9.43 -6.99 16.21
N PRO A 50 8.55 -7.47 17.12
CA PRO A 50 7.49 -6.63 17.70
C PRO A 50 8.00 -5.40 18.44
N GLU A 51 9.21 -5.45 18.96
CA GLU A 51 9.90 -4.31 19.60
C GLU A 51 10.08 -3.10 18.65
N THR A 52 10.03 -3.32 17.32
CA THR A 52 10.14 -2.25 16.30
C THR A 52 8.79 -1.64 15.91
N TRP A 53 7.67 -2.11 16.46
CA TRP A 53 6.35 -1.56 16.10
C TRP A 53 6.21 -0.07 16.45
N LYS A 54 6.84 0.36 17.54
CA LYS A 54 6.92 1.79 17.91
C LYS A 54 7.63 2.63 16.85
N ASP A 55 8.64 2.07 16.18
CA ASP A 55 9.36 2.78 15.12
C ASP A 55 8.48 2.88 13.86
N THR A 56 7.68 1.84 13.55
CA THR A 56 6.66 1.90 12.49
C THR A 56 5.64 3.00 12.76
N ALA A 57 5.11 3.08 13.99
CA ALA A 57 4.18 4.14 14.37
C ALA A 57 4.82 5.53 14.33
N ALA A 58 6.06 5.68 14.80
CA ALA A 58 6.81 6.92 14.72
C ALA A 58 7.05 7.37 13.26
N ALA A 59 7.36 6.44 12.37
CA ALA A 59 7.50 6.73 10.94
C ALA A 59 6.19 7.21 10.31
N ILE A 60 5.06 6.57 10.63
CA ILE A 60 3.72 7.01 10.18
C ILE A 60 3.43 8.43 10.66
N ALA A 61 3.65 8.71 11.96
CA ALA A 61 3.43 10.03 12.54
C ALA A 61 4.29 11.12 11.87
N ALA A 62 5.59 10.84 11.68
CA ALA A 62 6.51 11.77 11.01
C ALA A 62 6.11 12.07 9.56
N ILE A 63 5.68 11.06 8.79
CA ILE A 63 5.20 11.24 7.42
C ILE A 63 3.89 12.05 7.43
N ARG A 64 2.96 11.73 8.33
CA ARG A 64 1.70 12.45 8.46
C ARG A 64 1.91 13.93 8.77
N GLU A 65 2.78 14.25 9.72
CA GLU A 65 3.14 15.61 10.09
C GLU A 65 3.82 16.36 8.94
N ARG A 66 4.82 15.73 8.33
CA ARG A 66 5.64 16.35 7.26
C ARG A 66 4.84 16.78 6.04
N PHE A 67 3.86 15.97 5.66
CA PHE A 67 3.13 16.20 4.42
C PHE A 67 1.74 16.82 4.59
N ALA A 68 1.23 16.93 5.82
CA ALA A 68 -0.06 17.54 6.14
C ALA A 68 -1.21 17.06 5.23
N GLY A 69 -1.19 15.79 4.81
CA GLY A 69 -2.20 15.16 3.96
C GLY A 69 -1.95 15.24 2.45
N ASN A 70 -0.89 15.91 1.98
CA ASN A 70 -0.50 15.86 0.55
C ASN A 70 0.04 14.48 0.15
N VAL A 71 0.68 13.77 1.08
CA VAL A 71 0.96 12.33 1.01
C VAL A 71 0.12 11.65 2.07
N ARG A 72 -0.67 10.66 1.66
CA ARG A 72 -1.46 9.82 2.54
C ARG A 72 -0.60 8.68 3.06
N VAL A 73 -0.69 8.37 4.34
CA VAL A 73 0.11 7.32 4.97
C VAL A 73 -0.77 6.35 5.74
N GLY A 74 -0.42 5.06 5.69
CA GLY A 74 -1.07 4.01 6.46
C GLY A 74 -0.10 2.90 6.84
N ALA A 75 -0.60 1.92 7.56
CA ALA A 75 0.17 0.79 8.02
C ALA A 75 -0.03 -0.44 7.14
N GLY A 76 1.07 -1.18 6.91
CA GLY A 76 1.06 -2.48 6.26
C GLY A 76 1.39 -3.63 7.18
N THR A 77 1.03 -4.83 6.74
CA THR A 77 1.20 -6.07 7.49
C THR A 77 0.56 -6.00 8.89
N VAL A 78 -0.60 -5.36 8.97
CA VAL A 78 -1.39 -5.25 10.19
C VAL A 78 -2.14 -6.55 10.41
N LEU A 79 -1.82 -7.30 11.45
CA LEU A 79 -2.43 -8.61 11.74
C LEU A 79 -3.20 -8.63 13.06
N THR A 80 -3.08 -7.58 13.88
CA THR A 80 -3.70 -7.49 15.20
C THR A 80 -4.41 -6.15 15.42
N GLU A 81 -5.36 -6.11 16.35
CA GLU A 81 -6.01 -4.87 16.77
C GLU A 81 -5.04 -3.89 17.43
N GLU A 82 -3.99 -4.39 18.10
CA GLU A 82 -2.94 -3.56 18.67
C GLU A 82 -2.21 -2.77 17.57
N GLN A 83 -1.78 -3.45 16.49
CA GLN A 83 -1.14 -2.79 15.36
C GLN A 83 -2.09 -1.79 14.66
N LEU A 84 -3.38 -2.12 14.55
CA LEU A 84 -4.39 -1.20 14.05
C LEU A 84 -4.51 0.05 14.93
N SER A 85 -4.54 -0.13 16.26
CA SER A 85 -4.59 0.97 17.21
C SER A 85 -3.34 1.86 17.14
N MET A 86 -2.17 1.27 17.00
CA MET A 86 -0.91 2.02 16.81
C MET A 86 -0.93 2.81 15.51
N CYS A 87 -1.45 2.25 14.41
CA CYS A 87 -1.63 2.96 13.16
C CYS A 87 -2.54 4.18 13.31
N GLU A 88 -3.71 3.99 13.92
CA GLU A 88 -4.70 5.05 14.15
C GLU A 88 -4.12 6.18 15.01
N GLN A 89 -3.49 5.84 16.15
CA GLN A 89 -2.88 6.81 17.06
C GLN A 89 -1.74 7.61 16.43
N ALA A 90 -1.01 7.00 15.50
CA ALA A 90 0.02 7.65 14.70
C ALA A 90 -0.54 8.55 13.56
N GLY A 91 -1.87 8.63 13.41
CA GLY A 91 -2.51 9.38 12.34
C GLY A 91 -2.52 8.68 10.99
N GLY A 92 -2.32 7.35 10.98
CA GLY A 92 -2.47 6.53 9.78
C GLY A 92 -3.93 6.51 9.30
N GLU A 93 -4.12 6.51 7.99
CA GLU A 93 -5.42 6.70 7.34
C GLU A 93 -5.98 5.40 6.75
N TYR A 94 -5.15 4.37 6.63
CA TYR A 94 -5.54 3.06 6.09
C TYR A 94 -4.71 1.91 6.65
N MET A 95 -5.30 0.73 6.57
CA MET A 95 -4.71 -0.54 6.94
C MET A 95 -4.55 -1.43 5.70
N ILE A 96 -3.37 -2.00 5.51
CA ILE A 96 -3.08 -3.00 4.48
C ILE A 96 -2.62 -4.29 5.15
N THR A 97 -3.20 -5.43 4.75
CA THR A 97 -2.86 -6.74 5.31
C THR A 97 -2.42 -7.70 4.20
N PRO A 98 -1.67 -8.76 4.51
CA PRO A 98 -1.33 -9.79 3.52
C PRO A 98 -2.45 -10.84 3.33
N ASN A 99 -3.46 -10.85 4.20
CA ASN A 99 -4.50 -11.86 4.31
C ASN A 99 -5.87 -11.23 4.58
N VAL A 100 -6.91 -12.04 4.57
CA VAL A 100 -8.26 -11.65 5.00
C VAL A 100 -8.48 -12.04 6.46
N ASN A 101 -8.84 -11.06 7.28
CA ASN A 101 -9.36 -11.23 8.62
C ASN A 101 -10.60 -10.34 8.76
N ALA A 102 -11.77 -10.94 8.61
CA ALA A 102 -13.03 -10.20 8.54
C ALA A 102 -13.33 -9.39 9.82
N SER A 103 -12.93 -9.86 11.00
CA SER A 103 -13.10 -9.10 12.25
C SER A 103 -12.22 -7.86 12.28
N LEU A 104 -10.96 -7.98 11.89
CA LEU A 104 -10.02 -6.85 11.84
C LEU A 104 -10.42 -5.83 10.76
N ILE A 105 -10.94 -6.31 9.61
CA ILE A 105 -11.47 -5.43 8.56
C ILE A 105 -12.66 -4.61 9.09
N ARG A 106 -13.65 -5.27 9.72
CA ARG A 106 -14.80 -4.57 10.32
C ARG A 106 -14.39 -3.57 11.38
N GLU A 107 -13.43 -3.90 12.22
CA GLU A 107 -12.91 -2.99 13.25
C GLU A 107 -12.19 -1.78 12.63
N CYS A 108 -11.37 -1.99 11.59
CA CYS A 108 -10.73 -0.90 10.84
C CYS A 108 -11.78 0.08 10.27
N VAL A 109 -12.82 -0.47 9.63
CA VAL A 109 -13.92 0.32 9.05
C VAL A 109 -14.72 1.06 10.13
N ARG A 110 -14.99 0.41 11.26
CA ARG A 110 -15.69 1.02 12.41
C ARG A 110 -14.93 2.24 12.97
N ARG A 111 -13.60 2.21 12.93
CA ARG A 111 -12.73 3.33 13.33
C ARG A 111 -12.61 4.41 12.25
N GLY A 112 -13.26 4.26 11.10
CA GLY A 112 -13.25 5.23 10.01
C GLY A 112 -12.01 5.19 9.12
N LEU A 113 -11.16 4.16 9.25
CA LEU A 113 -10.00 3.94 8.40
C LEU A 113 -10.41 3.16 7.14
N VAL A 114 -9.56 3.25 6.10
CA VAL A 114 -9.72 2.47 4.86
C VAL A 114 -9.03 1.12 5.00
N ALA A 115 -9.75 0.03 4.75
CA ALA A 115 -9.20 -1.32 4.76
C ALA A 115 -8.87 -1.80 3.34
N MET A 116 -7.66 -2.31 3.16
CA MET A 116 -7.12 -2.87 1.90
C MET A 116 -6.51 -4.26 2.17
N PRO A 117 -7.33 -5.28 2.51
CA PRO A 117 -6.84 -6.62 2.83
C PRO A 117 -6.33 -7.36 1.59
N GLY A 118 -5.38 -8.27 1.81
CA GLY A 118 -4.82 -9.15 0.79
C GLY A 118 -5.67 -10.40 0.61
N ALA A 119 -5.91 -10.78 -0.64
CA ALA A 119 -6.61 -12.00 -1.04
C ALA A 119 -5.84 -12.71 -2.16
N LEU A 120 -5.90 -14.03 -2.15
CA LEU A 120 -5.36 -14.89 -3.21
C LEU A 120 -6.49 -15.48 -4.06
N THR A 121 -7.63 -15.79 -3.47
CA THR A 121 -8.76 -16.51 -4.09
C THR A 121 -10.00 -15.64 -4.25
N PRO A 122 -10.94 -16.02 -5.15
CA PRO A 122 -12.23 -15.35 -5.26
C PRO A 122 -13.01 -15.31 -3.94
N SER A 123 -13.01 -16.40 -3.16
CA SER A 123 -13.71 -16.46 -1.86
C SER A 123 -13.15 -15.44 -0.88
N GLU A 124 -11.82 -15.39 -0.74
CA GLU A 124 -11.17 -14.39 0.11
C GLU A 124 -11.48 -12.96 -0.34
N ALA A 125 -11.54 -12.70 -1.66
CA ALA A 125 -11.87 -11.39 -2.18
C ALA A 125 -13.31 -10.96 -1.82
N VAL A 126 -14.27 -11.89 -1.92
CA VAL A 126 -15.67 -11.66 -1.54
C VAL A 126 -15.77 -11.45 -0.03
N ASP A 127 -15.17 -12.32 0.79
CA ASP A 127 -15.17 -12.20 2.25
C ASP A 127 -14.60 -10.86 2.72
N ALA A 128 -13.52 -10.41 2.08
CA ALA A 128 -12.93 -9.10 2.37
C ALA A 128 -13.88 -7.95 2.03
N TRP A 129 -14.53 -8.02 0.85
CA TRP A 129 -15.48 -7.01 0.40
C TRP A 129 -16.70 -6.93 1.30
N GLU A 130 -17.30 -8.07 1.65
CA GLU A 130 -18.46 -8.17 2.55
C GLU A 130 -18.13 -7.70 3.98
N ALA A 131 -16.86 -7.84 4.41
CA ALA A 131 -16.39 -7.30 5.68
C ALA A 131 -16.24 -5.76 5.66
N GLY A 132 -16.38 -5.09 4.49
CA GLY A 132 -16.35 -3.64 4.32
C GLY A 132 -15.03 -3.07 3.79
N ALA A 133 -14.15 -3.91 3.22
CA ALA A 133 -12.94 -3.44 2.56
C ALA A 133 -13.25 -2.43 1.45
N SER A 134 -12.48 -1.35 1.35
CA SER A 134 -12.62 -0.37 0.27
C SER A 134 -11.91 -0.80 -1.01
N PHE A 135 -10.86 -1.59 -0.87
CA PHE A 135 -10.08 -2.20 -1.95
C PHE A 135 -9.64 -3.58 -1.51
N VAL A 136 -9.45 -4.49 -2.47
CA VAL A 136 -8.87 -5.82 -2.22
C VAL A 136 -7.54 -5.93 -2.94
N LYS A 137 -6.49 -6.21 -2.20
CA LYS A 137 -5.15 -6.42 -2.71
C LYS A 137 -5.01 -7.86 -3.20
N ILE A 138 -4.77 -8.07 -4.50
CA ILE A 138 -4.36 -9.39 -5.01
C ILE A 138 -2.88 -9.58 -4.66
N PHE A 139 -2.57 -10.62 -3.88
CA PHE A 139 -1.23 -10.86 -3.39
C PHE A 139 -0.89 -12.37 -3.36
N PRO A 140 0.25 -12.77 -3.95
CA PRO A 140 1.24 -11.98 -4.69
C PRO A 140 0.92 -11.88 -6.21
N ALA A 141 0.47 -10.71 -6.68
CA ALA A 141 -0.05 -10.53 -8.04
C ALA A 141 0.98 -10.83 -9.16
N GLY A 142 2.23 -10.42 -8.98
CA GLY A 142 3.29 -10.67 -9.96
C GLY A 142 3.56 -12.16 -10.21
N SER A 143 3.48 -12.98 -9.16
CA SER A 143 3.63 -14.44 -9.29
C SER A 143 2.42 -15.11 -9.95
N LEU A 144 1.22 -14.56 -9.74
CA LEU A 144 -0.01 -15.06 -10.34
C LEU A 144 -0.18 -14.63 -11.80
N GLY A 145 0.38 -13.47 -12.15
CA GLY A 145 0.32 -12.90 -13.48
C GLY A 145 -0.98 -12.20 -13.84
N VAL A 146 -0.94 -11.44 -14.92
CA VAL A 146 -2.05 -10.64 -15.44
C VAL A 146 -3.27 -11.47 -15.83
N GLY A 147 -3.03 -12.70 -16.33
CA GLY A 147 -4.10 -13.64 -16.69
C GLY A 147 -5.00 -13.99 -15.52
N TYR A 148 -4.41 -14.23 -14.35
CA TYR A 148 -5.14 -14.47 -13.12
C TYR A 148 -6.01 -13.28 -12.70
N VAL A 149 -5.43 -12.07 -12.75
CA VAL A 149 -6.18 -10.84 -12.40
C VAL A 149 -7.39 -10.65 -13.31
N LYS A 150 -7.25 -10.88 -14.63
CA LYS A 150 -8.37 -10.84 -15.57
C LYS A 150 -9.45 -11.86 -15.23
N ALA A 151 -9.03 -13.09 -14.90
CA ALA A 151 -9.95 -14.20 -14.60
C ALA A 151 -10.75 -13.94 -13.31
N ILE A 152 -10.10 -13.55 -12.20
CA ILE A 152 -10.80 -13.26 -10.92
C ILE A 152 -11.70 -12.02 -11.05
N ARG A 153 -11.27 -11.02 -11.81
CA ARG A 153 -11.99 -9.78 -11.98
C ARG A 153 -13.24 -9.90 -12.85
N ALA A 154 -13.29 -10.86 -13.76
CA ALA A 154 -14.43 -11.04 -14.66
C ALA A 154 -15.77 -11.23 -13.90
N PRO A 155 -15.90 -12.16 -12.95
CA PRO A 155 -17.11 -12.30 -12.12
C PRO A 155 -17.20 -11.27 -10.98
N LEU A 156 -16.08 -10.69 -10.53
CA LEU A 156 -15.99 -9.79 -9.37
C LEU A 156 -15.67 -8.35 -9.76
N SER A 157 -16.26 -7.87 -10.87
CA SER A 157 -15.97 -6.54 -11.44
C SER A 157 -16.34 -5.36 -10.53
N HIS A 158 -17.21 -5.58 -9.55
CA HIS A 158 -17.61 -4.59 -8.54
C HIS A 158 -16.56 -4.39 -7.45
N ILE A 159 -15.61 -5.32 -7.27
CA ILE A 159 -14.53 -5.22 -6.29
C ILE A 159 -13.35 -4.47 -6.90
N PRO A 160 -12.92 -3.32 -6.33
CA PRO A 160 -11.75 -2.61 -6.81
C PRO A 160 -10.47 -3.30 -6.34
N PHE A 161 -9.73 -3.90 -7.27
CA PHE A 161 -8.50 -4.63 -6.98
C PHE A 161 -7.25 -3.76 -7.09
N LEU A 162 -6.28 -4.01 -6.18
CA LEU A 162 -4.90 -3.51 -6.24
C LEU A 162 -3.95 -4.67 -6.53
N ALA A 163 -3.01 -4.50 -7.44
CA ALA A 163 -1.96 -5.49 -7.70
C ALA A 163 -0.78 -5.27 -6.76
N VAL A 164 -0.42 -6.29 -5.95
CA VAL A 164 0.68 -6.16 -4.98
C VAL A 164 1.56 -7.41 -4.99
N GLY A 165 2.88 -7.20 -4.83
CA GLY A 165 3.87 -8.28 -4.82
C GLY A 165 4.41 -8.59 -6.22
N GLY A 166 5.70 -8.31 -6.45
CA GLY A 166 6.34 -8.47 -7.74
C GLY A 166 5.95 -7.44 -8.80
N ILE A 167 5.46 -6.27 -8.36
CA ILE A 167 5.08 -5.17 -9.25
C ILE A 167 6.21 -4.14 -9.31
N GLY A 168 6.45 -3.63 -10.52
CA GLY A 168 7.46 -2.62 -10.80
C GLY A 168 7.18 -1.86 -12.09
N PRO A 169 8.11 -1.00 -12.53
CA PRO A 169 7.92 -0.19 -13.74
C PRO A 169 7.65 -1.02 -15.00
N ASP A 170 8.18 -2.25 -15.06
CA ASP A 170 8.11 -3.10 -16.26
C ASP A 170 6.75 -3.77 -16.45
N ASN A 171 5.94 -3.91 -15.40
CA ASN A 171 4.69 -4.65 -15.47
C ASN A 171 3.46 -3.92 -14.88
N VAL A 172 3.63 -2.79 -14.19
CA VAL A 172 2.50 -2.09 -13.56
C VAL A 172 1.41 -1.71 -14.56
N ALA A 173 1.81 -1.28 -15.77
CA ALA A 173 0.88 -0.91 -16.83
C ALA A 173 -0.06 -2.08 -17.22
N ASP A 174 0.47 -3.30 -17.27
CA ASP A 174 -0.31 -4.48 -17.65
C ASP A 174 -1.36 -4.83 -16.60
N PHE A 175 -1.03 -4.67 -15.31
CA PHE A 175 -1.98 -4.88 -14.22
C PHE A 175 -3.08 -3.81 -14.19
N VAL A 176 -2.75 -2.54 -14.50
CA VAL A 176 -3.75 -1.47 -14.64
C VAL A 176 -4.65 -1.73 -15.85
N LYS A 177 -4.09 -2.11 -17.03
CA LYS A 177 -4.87 -2.54 -18.21
C LYS A 177 -5.77 -3.74 -17.94
N ALA A 178 -5.34 -4.65 -17.06
CA ALA A 178 -6.17 -5.76 -16.60
C ALA A 178 -7.31 -5.34 -15.69
N GLY A 179 -7.34 -4.05 -15.28
CA GLY A 179 -8.40 -3.41 -14.52
C GLY A 179 -8.15 -3.31 -13.02
N CYS A 180 -6.92 -3.49 -12.54
CA CYS A 180 -6.56 -3.04 -11.21
C CYS A 180 -6.65 -1.52 -11.14
N VAL A 181 -7.20 -0.99 -10.06
CA VAL A 181 -7.30 0.46 -9.84
C VAL A 181 -5.96 1.09 -9.49
N GLY A 182 -4.98 0.27 -9.10
CA GLY A 182 -3.62 0.70 -8.76
C GLY A 182 -2.75 -0.48 -8.34
N ALA A 183 -1.59 -0.18 -7.79
CA ALA A 183 -0.62 -1.18 -7.36
C ALA A 183 0.13 -0.76 -6.08
N GLY A 184 0.53 -1.77 -5.27
CA GLY A 184 1.46 -1.60 -4.16
C GLY A 184 2.86 -2.08 -4.56
N VAL A 185 3.86 -1.21 -4.41
CA VAL A 185 5.23 -1.44 -4.87
C VAL A 185 6.23 -1.26 -3.73
N GLY A 186 7.02 -2.30 -3.45
CA GLY A 186 8.03 -2.30 -2.39
C GLY A 186 9.46 -2.35 -2.95
N GLY A 187 9.95 -3.53 -3.25
CA GLY A 187 11.37 -3.78 -3.55
C GLY A 187 11.98 -2.88 -4.62
N ASN A 188 11.24 -2.55 -5.67
CA ASN A 188 11.71 -1.64 -6.72
C ASN A 188 11.91 -0.18 -6.23
N LEU A 189 11.23 0.20 -5.16
CA LEU A 189 11.32 1.56 -4.58
C LEU A 189 12.23 1.62 -3.34
N THR A 190 12.61 0.47 -2.76
CA THR A 190 13.43 0.39 -1.54
C THR A 190 14.78 -0.30 -1.80
N ASN A 191 15.51 0.14 -2.83
CA ASN A 191 16.83 -0.38 -3.12
C ASN A 191 17.80 -0.03 -1.98
N LYS A 192 18.28 -1.05 -1.27
CA LYS A 192 19.11 -0.88 -0.07
C LYS A 192 20.46 -0.23 -0.34
N GLU A 193 21.05 -0.50 -1.50
CA GLU A 193 22.34 0.09 -1.89
C GLU A 193 22.20 1.60 -2.14
N TRP A 194 21.15 2.02 -2.82
CA TRP A 194 20.85 3.44 -3.05
C TRP A 194 20.55 4.17 -1.75
N ILE A 195 19.79 3.53 -0.85
CA ILE A 195 19.45 4.10 0.46
C ILE A 195 20.74 4.27 1.28
N ALA A 196 21.60 3.25 1.35
CA ALA A 196 22.87 3.32 2.07
C ALA A 196 23.83 4.36 1.51
N ALA A 197 23.83 4.56 0.18
CA ALA A 197 24.64 5.56 -0.50
C ALA A 197 24.02 6.97 -0.48
N GLY A 198 22.82 7.16 0.06
CA GLY A 198 22.10 8.43 0.02
C GLY A 198 21.68 8.86 -1.40
N ALA A 199 21.57 7.93 -2.35
CA ALA A 199 21.22 8.18 -3.75
C ALA A 199 19.71 8.38 -3.93
N TRP A 200 19.14 9.36 -3.25
CA TRP A 200 17.71 9.66 -3.20
C TRP A 200 17.13 10.02 -4.58
N ASP A 201 17.96 10.63 -5.45
CA ASP A 201 17.56 10.99 -6.82
C ASP A 201 17.19 9.76 -7.66
N LYS A 202 17.89 8.62 -7.47
CA LYS A 202 17.57 7.37 -8.16
C LYS A 202 16.24 6.80 -7.71
N ILE A 203 15.92 6.95 -6.42
CA ILE A 203 14.63 6.52 -5.84
C ILE A 203 13.51 7.41 -6.40
N GLU A 204 13.72 8.72 -6.46
CA GLU A 204 12.77 9.68 -7.06
C GLU A 204 12.54 9.38 -8.54
N GLU A 205 13.60 9.13 -9.32
CA GLU A 205 13.48 8.79 -10.74
C GLU A 205 12.70 7.49 -10.96
N THR A 206 12.95 6.46 -10.14
CA THR A 206 12.20 5.20 -10.18
C THR A 206 10.73 5.43 -9.84
N ALA A 207 10.44 6.25 -8.84
CA ALA A 207 9.07 6.63 -8.47
C ALA A 207 8.36 7.36 -9.63
N ARG A 208 9.05 8.31 -10.27
CA ARG A 208 8.52 9.06 -11.43
C ARG A 208 8.23 8.14 -12.62
N LEU A 209 9.14 7.21 -12.91
CA LEU A 209 8.95 6.22 -13.97
C LEU A 209 7.73 5.32 -13.68
N LEU A 210 7.61 4.83 -12.45
CA LEU A 210 6.50 3.99 -12.03
C LEU A 210 5.15 4.69 -12.18
N VAL A 211 5.05 5.94 -11.71
CA VAL A 211 3.86 6.77 -11.87
C VAL A 211 3.53 6.96 -13.35
N ALA A 212 4.50 7.36 -14.17
CA ALA A 212 4.29 7.55 -15.61
C ALA A 212 3.77 6.25 -16.28
N ARG A 213 4.32 5.10 -15.93
CA ARG A 213 3.87 3.80 -16.48
C ARG A 213 2.47 3.40 -16.02
N ALA A 214 2.09 3.73 -14.78
CA ALA A 214 0.75 3.44 -14.26
C ALA A 214 -0.36 4.31 -14.88
N PHE A 215 -0.01 5.46 -15.46
CA PHE A 215 -0.98 6.39 -16.07
C PHE A 215 -1.02 6.33 -17.60
N ASN A 216 0.06 5.90 -18.26
CA ASN A 216 0.12 5.75 -19.72
C ASN A 216 -0.42 4.38 -20.17
N VAL A 217 -1.73 4.12 -19.93
CA VAL A 217 -2.41 2.83 -20.17
C VAL A 217 -3.65 3.00 -21.04
#